data_588222175b8516ad21bf656bb1fb35fc
#
_entry.id   588222175b8516ad21bf656bb1fb35fc
#
_cell.length_a   1.000
_cell.length_b   1.000
_cell.length_c   1.000
_cell.angle_alpha   90.00
_cell.angle_beta   90.00
_cell.angle_gamma   90.00
#
_symmetry.space_group_name_H-M   'P 1'
#
loop_
_entity.id
_entity.type
_entity.pdbx_description
1 polymer ?
#
loop_
_entity_poly.entity_id
_entity_poly.type
_entity_poly.pdbx_seq_one_letter_code
_entity_poly.pdbx_strand_id
1 'polypeptide(L)'
;MTIKKRYIALIAAVGIGIGWLTLGGAAAVMHYTSSTEFCVSCHTMEAPHKEYQGSVHFSNAKGIRAECADCHIPTDPIDYVITKVRASKDIYHEFITGKIDTPEKYEAHREEMAETVWAQFRENDSATCRSCHEFDAMEEFEQSRDAAKMHAYGKENNQTCIDCHKGVAHFAPEAQLDSKAFDTLIAFTKNTPADAKVVYPVTDIAMGEFGSVNPTAELEVVKAEGDNRTVTLNAFQMKGAEQVLYFGEGQRAIVATLTDKGQEALTTGEYKADAYGNEWRSVALTGDITDPVVDTLDPIWSYAEELDNVYCATCHAKIPSNHFTVNAWGPVAKSMGDRTDISEQNLELLTKYFQNHAKDVVGH
;
A
#
# COMPACT_ATOMS: atom_id res chain seq x y z
N MET A 1 -0.23 13.06 -76.00
CA MET A 1 -0.48 12.07 -74.91
C MET A 1 0.73 11.80 -74.05
N THR A 2 1.93 11.87 -74.55
CA THR A 2 3.19 11.59 -73.78
C THR A 2 3.52 12.64 -72.71
N ILE A 3 3.25 13.91 -72.91
CA ILE A 3 3.54 15.00 -71.94
C ILE A 3 2.70 14.82 -70.67
N LYS A 4 1.41 14.48 -70.76
CA LYS A 4 0.54 14.27 -69.58
C LYS A 4 1.03 13.12 -68.70
N LYS A 5 1.53 12.02 -69.30
CA LYS A 5 2.07 10.88 -68.52
C LYS A 5 3.36 11.26 -67.76
N ARG A 6 4.23 12.12 -68.36
CA ARG A 6 5.45 12.58 -67.67
C ARG A 6 5.15 13.48 -66.49
N TYR A 7 4.15 14.39 -66.59
CA TYR A 7 3.72 15.23 -65.47
C TYR A 7 3.09 14.42 -64.35
N ILE A 8 2.28 13.40 -64.66
CA ILE A 8 1.71 12.49 -63.68
C ILE A 8 2.81 11.72 -62.96
N ALA A 9 3.78 11.19 -63.68
CA ALA A 9 4.93 10.48 -63.08
C ALA A 9 5.79 11.40 -62.22
N LEU A 10 5.99 12.66 -62.62
CA LEU A 10 6.71 13.66 -61.84
C LEU A 10 5.97 13.99 -60.54
N ILE A 11 4.67 14.26 -60.60
CA ILE A 11 3.83 14.53 -59.44
C ILE A 11 3.82 13.32 -58.48
N ALA A 12 3.69 12.10 -59.00
CA ALA A 12 3.76 10.92 -58.21
C ALA A 12 5.14 10.76 -57.51
N ALA A 13 6.24 10.98 -58.26
CA ALA A 13 7.60 10.90 -57.70
C ALA A 13 7.86 11.97 -56.62
N VAL A 14 7.37 13.20 -56.86
CA VAL A 14 7.43 14.28 -55.85
C VAL A 14 6.57 13.93 -54.63
N GLY A 15 5.35 13.44 -54.83
CA GLY A 15 4.48 13.02 -53.74
C GLY A 15 5.07 11.87 -52.91
N ILE A 16 5.64 10.88 -53.56
CA ILE A 16 6.38 9.76 -52.88
C ILE A 16 7.58 10.36 -52.13
N GLY A 17 8.37 11.22 -52.73
CA GLY A 17 9.51 11.87 -52.09
C GLY A 17 9.13 12.66 -50.83
N ILE A 18 8.06 13.46 -50.92
CA ILE A 18 7.53 14.18 -49.73
C ILE A 18 7.03 13.20 -48.69
N GLY A 19 6.30 12.12 -49.10
CA GLY A 19 5.83 11.09 -48.17
C GLY A 19 6.99 10.41 -47.44
N TRP A 20 8.05 10.07 -48.13
CA TRP A 20 9.24 9.48 -47.50
C TRP A 20 9.97 10.45 -46.58
N LEU A 21 10.10 11.71 -46.93
CA LEU A 21 10.72 12.75 -46.10
C LEU A 21 9.90 13.02 -44.84
N THR A 22 8.58 13.07 -44.93
CA THR A 22 7.71 13.30 -43.79
C THR A 22 7.70 12.08 -42.84
N LEU A 23 7.56 10.86 -43.38
CA LEU A 23 7.59 9.62 -42.57
C LEU A 23 8.96 9.38 -41.95
N GLY A 24 10.04 9.52 -42.76
CA GLY A 24 11.40 9.36 -42.27
C GLY A 24 11.80 10.43 -41.24
N GLY A 25 11.37 11.67 -41.49
CA GLY A 25 11.58 12.76 -40.53
C GLY A 25 10.81 12.54 -39.23
N ALA A 26 9.54 12.14 -39.30
CA ALA A 26 8.75 11.80 -38.13
C ALA A 26 9.38 10.63 -37.35
N ALA A 27 9.79 9.56 -38.04
CA ALA A 27 10.46 8.42 -37.42
C ALA A 27 11.77 8.82 -36.72
N ALA A 28 12.57 9.68 -37.35
CA ALA A 28 13.83 10.19 -36.78
C ALA A 28 13.56 11.01 -35.52
N VAL A 29 12.57 11.92 -35.54
CA VAL A 29 12.16 12.70 -34.35
C VAL A 29 11.65 11.79 -33.25
N MET A 30 10.82 10.82 -33.56
CA MET A 30 10.27 9.84 -32.61
C MET A 30 11.41 9.05 -31.95
N HIS A 31 12.37 8.57 -32.75
CA HIS A 31 13.52 7.83 -32.24
C HIS A 31 14.41 8.72 -31.35
N TYR A 32 14.76 9.92 -31.80
CA TYR A 32 15.58 10.86 -31.04
C TYR A 32 14.92 11.22 -29.69
N THR A 33 13.64 11.54 -29.71
CA THR A 33 12.89 11.89 -28.48
C THR A 33 12.62 10.69 -27.57
N SER A 34 13.01 9.47 -27.95
CA SER A 34 12.98 8.26 -27.10
C SER A 34 14.34 7.94 -26.50
N SER A 35 15.40 8.65 -26.87
CA SER A 35 16.71 8.40 -26.30
C SER A 35 16.82 8.87 -24.84
N THR A 36 17.64 8.18 -24.06
CA THR A 36 17.92 8.60 -22.68
C THR A 36 18.53 9.99 -22.64
N GLU A 37 19.40 10.34 -23.59
CA GLU A 37 20.01 11.67 -23.70
C GLU A 37 18.96 12.77 -23.88
N PHE A 38 17.91 12.52 -24.65
CA PHE A 38 16.80 13.48 -24.79
C PHE A 38 16.02 13.61 -23.47
N CYS A 39 15.69 12.50 -22.82
CA CYS A 39 14.95 12.52 -21.56
C CYS A 39 15.69 13.31 -20.47
N VAL A 40 16.99 13.10 -20.32
CA VAL A 40 17.80 13.78 -19.30
C VAL A 40 18.31 15.16 -19.73
N SER A 41 17.90 15.66 -20.89
CA SER A 41 18.23 17.03 -21.31
C SER A 41 17.53 18.10 -20.48
N CYS A 42 16.44 17.77 -19.77
CA CYS A 42 15.78 18.63 -18.80
C CYS A 42 16.40 18.41 -17.42
N HIS A 43 16.71 19.50 -16.72
CA HIS A 43 17.37 19.44 -15.41
C HIS A 43 16.54 18.76 -14.32
N THR A 44 15.20 18.84 -14.40
CA THR A 44 14.29 18.15 -13.48
C THR A 44 14.37 16.63 -13.58
N MET A 45 14.88 16.11 -14.70
CA MET A 45 15.11 14.68 -14.88
C MET A 45 16.42 14.17 -14.24
N GLU A 46 17.24 15.05 -13.64
CA GLU A 46 18.47 14.63 -12.96
C GLU A 46 18.19 13.73 -11.77
N ALA A 47 17.18 14.02 -10.96
CA ALA A 47 16.80 13.22 -9.78
C ALA A 47 16.37 11.80 -10.18
N PRO A 48 15.36 11.58 -11.02
CA PRO A 48 14.96 10.23 -11.43
C PRO A 48 16.08 9.50 -12.23
N HIS A 49 16.91 10.20 -12.98
CA HIS A 49 18.06 9.60 -13.66
C HIS A 49 19.11 9.08 -12.68
N LYS A 50 19.40 9.83 -11.63
CA LYS A 50 20.36 9.42 -10.59
C LYS A 50 19.83 8.19 -9.82
N GLU A 51 18.56 8.15 -9.51
CA GLU A 51 17.91 7.00 -8.87
C GLU A 51 17.99 5.75 -9.77
N TYR A 52 17.65 5.91 -11.07
CA TYR A 52 17.77 4.85 -12.06
C TYR A 52 19.19 4.30 -12.16
N GLN A 53 20.23 5.16 -12.09
CA GLN A 53 21.65 4.74 -12.11
C GLN A 53 22.03 3.84 -10.92
N GLY A 54 21.32 3.92 -9.81
CA GLY A 54 21.46 3.04 -8.64
C GLY A 54 20.72 1.70 -8.75
N SER A 55 19.92 1.50 -9.80
CA SER A 55 19.06 0.33 -9.96
C SER A 55 19.74 -0.84 -10.68
N VAL A 56 19.20 -2.06 -10.49
CA VAL A 56 19.62 -3.26 -11.24
C VAL A 56 19.27 -3.18 -12.73
N HIS A 57 18.35 -2.28 -13.12
CA HIS A 57 18.00 -2.04 -14.52
C HIS A 57 19.04 -1.17 -15.25
N PHE A 58 19.80 -0.38 -14.50
CA PHE A 58 20.94 0.37 -15.05
C PHE A 58 22.21 -0.49 -15.16
N SER A 59 22.50 -1.29 -14.12
CA SER A 59 23.71 -2.12 -14.07
C SER A 59 23.47 -3.41 -13.29
N ASN A 60 23.76 -4.54 -13.92
CA ASN A 60 23.58 -5.86 -13.33
C ASN A 60 24.64 -6.87 -13.82
N ALA A 61 24.71 -8.02 -13.17
CA ALA A 61 25.66 -9.09 -13.47
C ALA A 61 25.51 -9.69 -14.88
N LYS A 62 24.39 -9.47 -15.57
CA LYS A 62 24.15 -9.96 -16.93
C LYS A 62 24.60 -8.96 -18.01
N GLY A 63 24.95 -7.73 -17.64
CA GLY A 63 25.35 -6.68 -18.57
C GLY A 63 24.23 -6.16 -19.47
N ILE A 64 22.98 -6.33 -19.06
CA ILE A 64 21.79 -5.85 -19.78
C ILE A 64 21.36 -4.55 -19.10
N ARG A 65 21.19 -3.48 -19.89
CA ARG A 65 20.69 -2.19 -19.42
C ARG A 65 19.35 -1.89 -20.12
N ALA A 66 18.36 -1.52 -19.35
CA ALA A 66 17.12 -0.98 -19.86
C ALA A 66 17.23 0.55 -20.00
N GLU A 67 16.88 1.11 -21.14
CA GLU A 67 16.83 2.56 -21.33
C GLU A 67 15.51 3.14 -20.80
N CYS A 68 15.41 4.46 -20.64
CA CYS A 68 14.20 5.12 -20.17
C CYS A 68 12.96 4.71 -21.00
N ALA A 69 13.12 4.66 -22.31
CA ALA A 69 12.06 4.30 -23.26
C ALA A 69 11.58 2.84 -23.10
N ASP A 70 12.47 1.92 -22.71
CA ASP A 70 12.11 0.49 -22.60
C ASP A 70 11.03 0.25 -21.52
N CYS A 71 11.00 1.12 -20.50
CA CYS A 71 9.99 1.08 -19.45
C CYS A 71 8.81 2.03 -19.74
N HIS A 72 9.09 3.26 -20.20
CA HIS A 72 8.10 4.32 -20.29
C HIS A 72 7.36 4.43 -21.62
N ILE A 73 7.82 3.75 -22.67
CA ILE A 73 7.23 3.86 -24.00
C ILE A 73 6.89 2.46 -24.50
N PRO A 74 5.59 2.11 -24.63
CA PRO A 74 5.16 0.84 -25.18
C PRO A 74 5.68 0.61 -26.60
N THR A 75 5.93 -0.66 -26.95
CA THR A 75 6.42 -1.06 -28.29
C THR A 75 5.30 -1.15 -29.32
N ASP A 76 4.03 -1.25 -28.92
CA ASP A 76 2.91 -1.20 -29.84
C ASP A 76 2.86 0.15 -30.56
N PRO A 77 2.75 0.20 -31.90
CA PRO A 77 2.82 1.43 -32.66
C PRO A 77 1.77 2.49 -32.28
N ILE A 78 0.56 2.07 -31.90
CA ILE A 78 -0.51 2.98 -31.54
C ILE A 78 -0.26 3.53 -30.14
N ASP A 79 0.03 2.69 -29.19
CA ASP A 79 0.33 3.08 -27.81
C ASP A 79 1.61 3.89 -27.73
N TYR A 80 2.59 3.60 -28.59
CA TYR A 80 3.79 4.40 -28.74
C TYR A 80 3.46 5.86 -29.08
N VAL A 81 2.64 6.08 -30.12
CA VAL A 81 2.25 7.43 -30.56
C VAL A 81 1.41 8.13 -29.48
N ILE A 82 0.45 7.42 -28.89
CA ILE A 82 -0.40 7.96 -27.80
C ILE A 82 0.46 8.39 -26.63
N THR A 83 1.41 7.56 -26.20
CA THR A 83 2.33 7.87 -25.10
C THR A 83 3.18 9.10 -25.41
N LYS A 84 3.70 9.24 -26.62
CA LYS A 84 4.46 10.43 -27.06
C LYS A 84 3.62 11.71 -27.03
N VAL A 85 2.37 11.62 -27.47
CA VAL A 85 1.44 12.77 -27.41
C VAL A 85 1.13 13.10 -25.94
N ARG A 86 0.89 12.12 -25.10
CA ARG A 86 0.65 12.34 -23.66
C ARG A 86 1.87 12.97 -22.96
N ALA A 87 3.08 12.50 -23.28
CA ALA A 87 4.33 13.04 -22.73
C ALA A 87 4.62 14.49 -23.11
N SER A 88 3.99 15.02 -24.17
CA SER A 88 4.16 16.44 -24.56
C SER A 88 3.66 17.41 -23.49
N LYS A 89 2.75 16.98 -22.58
CA LYS A 89 2.31 17.76 -21.41
C LYS A 89 3.48 18.09 -20.46
N ASP A 90 4.47 17.21 -20.35
CA ASP A 90 5.59 17.39 -19.43
C ASP A 90 6.49 18.53 -19.93
N ILE A 91 6.71 18.63 -21.25
CA ILE A 91 7.36 19.77 -21.88
C ILE A 91 6.59 21.07 -21.61
N TYR A 92 5.25 21.02 -21.70
CA TYR A 92 4.41 22.17 -21.40
C TYR A 92 4.51 22.58 -19.91
N HIS A 93 4.54 21.61 -19.00
CA HIS A 93 4.67 21.87 -17.57
C HIS A 93 6.06 22.35 -17.16
N GLU A 94 7.09 21.88 -17.82
CA GLU A 94 8.47 22.36 -17.60
C GLU A 94 8.65 23.81 -18.08
N PHE A 95 8.32 24.10 -19.37
CA PHE A 95 8.71 25.36 -20.01
C PHE A 95 7.65 26.45 -19.98
N ILE A 96 6.37 26.10 -19.84
CA ILE A 96 5.28 27.08 -19.97
C ILE A 96 4.62 27.36 -18.62
N THR A 97 4.25 26.34 -17.85
CA THR A 97 3.55 26.55 -16.57
C THR A 97 4.50 26.62 -15.37
N GLY A 98 5.72 26.11 -15.49
CA GLY A 98 6.64 25.99 -14.37
C GLY A 98 6.12 25.11 -13.24
N LYS A 99 5.27 24.10 -13.55
CA LYS A 99 4.70 23.20 -12.53
C LYS A 99 5.79 22.30 -11.93
N ILE A 100 6.77 21.89 -12.74
CA ILE A 100 7.84 20.94 -12.37
C ILE A 100 9.24 21.48 -12.71
N ASP A 101 9.42 22.78 -12.86
CA ASP A 101 10.65 23.44 -13.33
C ASP A 101 11.76 23.57 -12.27
N THR A 102 11.54 23.05 -11.06
CA THR A 102 12.56 22.96 -10.00
C THR A 102 12.51 21.61 -9.29
N PRO A 103 13.62 21.16 -8.69
CA PRO A 103 13.66 19.91 -7.92
C PRO A 103 12.59 19.85 -6.82
N GLU A 104 12.36 20.95 -6.12
CA GLU A 104 11.37 21.01 -5.03
C GLU A 104 9.95 20.84 -5.57
N LYS A 105 9.64 21.46 -6.70
CA LYS A 105 8.34 21.30 -7.36
C LYS A 105 8.16 19.90 -7.94
N TYR A 106 9.24 19.31 -8.48
CA TYR A 106 9.24 17.93 -8.94
C TYR A 106 8.91 16.98 -7.77
N GLU A 107 9.57 17.13 -6.62
CA GLU A 107 9.29 16.31 -5.44
C GLU A 107 7.88 16.50 -4.91
N ALA A 108 7.36 17.74 -4.89
CA ALA A 108 5.99 18.03 -4.47
C ALA A 108 4.91 17.39 -5.37
N HIS A 109 5.26 17.02 -6.61
CA HIS A 109 4.34 16.37 -7.55
C HIS A 109 4.71 14.91 -7.83
N ARG A 110 5.75 14.35 -7.16
CA ARG A 110 6.25 13.00 -7.41
C ARG A 110 5.17 11.94 -7.27
N GLU A 111 4.35 12.03 -6.23
CA GLU A 111 3.25 11.08 -6.00
C GLU A 111 2.20 11.12 -7.11
N GLU A 112 1.71 12.31 -7.49
CA GLU A 112 0.76 12.49 -8.61
C GLU A 112 1.31 11.92 -9.93
N MET A 113 2.61 12.15 -10.19
CA MET A 113 3.28 11.62 -11.38
C MET A 113 3.46 10.11 -11.33
N ALA A 114 3.86 9.56 -10.18
CA ALA A 114 4.01 8.12 -9.98
C ALA A 114 2.68 7.39 -10.13
N GLU A 115 1.60 7.85 -9.50
CA GLU A 115 0.26 7.27 -9.65
C GLU A 115 -0.21 7.29 -11.11
N THR A 116 0.08 8.37 -11.85
CA THR A 116 -0.23 8.44 -13.28
C THR A 116 0.49 7.35 -14.08
N VAL A 117 1.77 7.13 -13.81
CA VAL A 117 2.58 6.09 -14.49
C VAL A 117 2.14 4.69 -14.06
N TRP A 118 1.89 4.45 -12.78
CA TRP A 118 1.40 3.16 -12.30
C TRP A 118 0.02 2.81 -12.87
N ALA A 119 -0.87 3.79 -13.03
CA ALA A 119 -2.16 3.58 -13.70
C ALA A 119 -1.98 3.15 -15.17
N GLN A 120 -1.04 3.77 -15.90
CA GLN A 120 -0.72 3.38 -17.28
C GLN A 120 -0.18 1.94 -17.36
N PHE A 121 0.71 1.55 -16.43
CA PHE A 121 1.22 0.17 -16.38
C PHE A 121 0.14 -0.85 -16.01
N ARG A 122 -0.83 -0.50 -15.16
CA ARG A 122 -1.99 -1.36 -14.88
C ARG A 122 -2.87 -1.51 -16.12
N GLU A 123 -3.16 -0.39 -16.82
CA GLU A 123 -4.02 -0.37 -18.02
C GLU A 123 -3.50 -1.30 -19.13
N ASN A 124 -2.17 -1.40 -19.29
CA ASN A 124 -1.55 -2.22 -20.34
C ASN A 124 -0.95 -3.54 -19.83
N ASP A 125 -1.36 -4.03 -18.64
CA ASP A 125 -0.83 -5.25 -18.00
C ASP A 125 0.69 -5.26 -17.89
N SER A 126 1.29 -4.10 -17.58
CA SER A 126 2.75 -3.94 -17.49
C SER A 126 3.51 -4.44 -18.74
N ALA A 127 2.96 -4.17 -19.93
CA ALA A 127 3.46 -4.69 -21.21
C ALA A 127 4.95 -4.40 -21.45
N THR A 128 5.44 -3.25 -21.01
CA THR A 128 6.86 -2.89 -21.12
C THR A 128 7.76 -3.75 -20.21
N CYS A 129 7.29 -4.14 -19.03
CA CYS A 129 8.00 -5.11 -18.18
C CYS A 129 8.05 -6.50 -18.84
N ARG A 130 6.89 -6.93 -19.38
CA ARG A 130 6.74 -8.23 -20.05
C ARG A 130 7.54 -8.35 -21.35
N SER A 131 8.00 -7.24 -21.93
CA SER A 131 8.88 -7.29 -23.12
C SER A 131 10.26 -7.90 -22.83
N CYS A 132 10.69 -7.89 -21.55
CA CYS A 132 11.94 -8.50 -21.09
C CYS A 132 11.72 -9.59 -20.03
N HIS A 133 10.65 -9.49 -19.24
CA HIS A 133 10.29 -10.43 -18.18
C HIS A 133 9.06 -11.25 -18.59
N GLU A 134 9.28 -12.41 -19.14
CA GLU A 134 8.19 -13.32 -19.47
C GLU A 134 7.80 -14.12 -18.21
N PHE A 135 6.58 -13.89 -17.71
CA PHE A 135 6.13 -14.42 -16.42
C PHE A 135 6.12 -15.97 -16.38
N ASP A 136 5.69 -16.59 -17.49
CA ASP A 136 5.64 -18.06 -17.59
C ASP A 136 7.02 -18.71 -17.80
N ALA A 137 8.05 -17.92 -18.13
CA ALA A 137 9.43 -18.37 -18.27
C ALA A 137 10.28 -18.16 -17.00
N MET A 138 9.68 -17.60 -15.93
CA MET A 138 10.37 -17.43 -14.65
C MET A 138 10.53 -18.78 -13.95
N GLU A 139 11.78 -19.13 -13.58
CA GLU A 139 12.07 -20.35 -12.82
C GLU A 139 11.72 -20.12 -11.34
N GLU A 140 10.63 -20.75 -10.88
CA GLU A 140 10.13 -20.58 -9.52
C GLU A 140 11.10 -21.09 -8.46
N PHE A 141 11.88 -22.13 -8.75
CA PHE A 141 12.82 -22.72 -7.80
C PHE A 141 14.07 -21.87 -7.55
N GLU A 142 14.38 -20.95 -8.46
CA GLU A 142 15.47 -19.97 -8.30
C GLU A 142 15.04 -18.72 -7.51
N GLN A 143 13.75 -18.61 -7.22
CA GLN A 143 13.20 -17.53 -6.43
C GLN A 143 13.20 -17.88 -4.93
N SER A 144 13.17 -16.85 -4.08
CA SER A 144 12.86 -17.09 -2.67
C SER A 144 11.46 -17.69 -2.52
N ARG A 145 11.24 -18.50 -1.47
CA ARG A 145 9.92 -19.12 -1.23
C ARG A 145 8.79 -18.10 -1.15
N ASP A 146 9.07 -16.92 -0.60
CA ASP A 146 8.05 -15.88 -0.45
C ASP A 146 7.79 -15.18 -1.80
N ALA A 147 8.82 -14.93 -2.60
CA ALA A 147 8.65 -14.40 -3.95
C ALA A 147 7.82 -15.36 -4.84
N ALA A 148 8.14 -16.65 -4.82
CA ALA A 148 7.40 -17.67 -5.59
C ALA A 148 5.90 -17.70 -5.18
N LYS A 149 5.60 -17.65 -3.86
CA LYS A 149 4.21 -17.58 -3.37
C LYS A 149 3.48 -16.32 -3.82
N MET A 150 4.16 -15.17 -3.75
CA MET A 150 3.56 -13.90 -4.16
C MET A 150 3.34 -13.83 -5.67
N HIS A 151 4.23 -14.40 -6.48
CA HIS A 151 4.03 -14.52 -7.92
C HIS A 151 2.85 -15.45 -8.26
N ALA A 152 2.72 -16.59 -7.57
CA ALA A 152 1.56 -17.47 -7.72
C ALA A 152 0.26 -16.74 -7.36
N TYR A 153 0.24 -16.03 -6.24
CA TYR A 153 -0.89 -15.20 -5.81
C TYR A 153 -1.24 -14.11 -6.85
N GLY A 154 -0.24 -13.40 -7.36
CA GLY A 154 -0.43 -12.37 -8.39
C GLY A 154 -1.05 -12.93 -9.67
N LYS A 155 -0.60 -14.11 -10.09
CA LYS A 155 -1.16 -14.82 -11.26
C LYS A 155 -2.62 -15.23 -11.05
N GLU A 156 -2.95 -15.80 -9.89
CA GLU A 156 -4.32 -16.21 -9.54
C GLU A 156 -5.28 -15.01 -9.42
N ASN A 157 -4.80 -13.85 -9.03
CA ASN A 157 -5.60 -12.66 -8.81
C ASN A 157 -5.49 -11.61 -9.94
N ASN A 158 -4.91 -11.97 -11.10
CA ASN A 158 -4.73 -11.09 -12.25
C ASN A 158 -4.04 -9.76 -11.92
N GLN A 159 -3.07 -9.79 -11.00
CA GLN A 159 -2.28 -8.61 -10.66
C GLN A 159 -1.23 -8.34 -11.74
N THR A 160 -1.00 -7.05 -11.99
CA THR A 160 0.05 -6.62 -12.91
C THR A 160 1.41 -6.53 -12.19
N CYS A 161 2.52 -6.47 -12.94
CA CYS A 161 3.86 -6.37 -12.32
C CYS A 161 3.97 -5.12 -11.42
N ILE A 162 3.39 -4.00 -11.85
CA ILE A 162 3.49 -2.73 -11.13
C ILE A 162 2.68 -2.69 -9.82
N ASP A 163 1.69 -3.56 -9.65
CA ASP A 163 0.94 -3.63 -8.38
C ASP A 163 1.85 -4.00 -7.22
N CYS A 164 2.91 -4.77 -7.52
CA CYS A 164 3.89 -5.25 -6.55
C CYS A 164 5.27 -4.60 -6.70
N HIS A 165 5.74 -4.36 -7.93
CA HIS A 165 7.09 -3.92 -8.23
C HIS A 165 7.17 -2.41 -8.45
N LYS A 166 6.72 -1.64 -7.48
CA LYS A 166 6.95 -0.19 -7.43
C LYS A 166 8.39 0.10 -7.02
N GLY A 167 8.96 1.18 -7.54
CA GLY A 167 10.31 1.58 -7.12
C GLY A 167 11.47 0.77 -7.70
N VAL A 168 11.27 0.03 -8.82
CA VAL A 168 12.32 -0.82 -9.43
C VAL A 168 13.45 -0.04 -10.11
N ALA A 169 13.21 1.22 -10.47
CA ALA A 169 14.18 2.10 -11.09
C ALA A 169 14.25 3.50 -10.44
N HIS A 170 13.17 3.92 -9.84
CA HIS A 170 13.05 5.19 -9.10
C HIS A 170 12.55 4.90 -7.70
N PHE A 171 12.95 5.72 -6.74
CA PHE A 171 12.35 5.61 -5.40
C PHE A 171 10.85 5.87 -5.50
N ALA A 172 10.07 4.98 -4.90
CA ALA A 172 8.65 5.25 -4.72
C ALA A 172 8.49 6.57 -3.95
N PRO A 173 7.50 7.41 -4.29
CA PRO A 173 7.22 8.58 -3.47
C PRO A 173 7.03 8.13 -2.03
N GLU A 174 7.64 8.83 -1.10
CA GLU A 174 7.36 8.63 0.32
C GLU A 174 5.91 9.01 0.53
N ALA A 175 5.05 8.02 0.73
CA ALA A 175 3.70 8.27 1.15
C ALA A 175 3.77 8.90 2.54
N GLN A 176 3.41 10.17 2.65
CA GLN A 176 3.40 10.87 3.92
C GLN A 176 2.03 10.68 4.56
N LEU A 177 2.02 10.16 5.77
CA LEU A 177 0.82 10.20 6.59
C LEU A 177 0.42 11.68 6.77
N ASP A 178 -0.84 12.00 6.50
CA ASP A 178 -1.33 13.34 6.84
C ASP A 178 -1.07 13.58 8.34
N SER A 179 -0.29 14.60 8.66
CA SER A 179 0.06 14.95 10.05
C SER A 179 -1.16 15.15 10.95
N LYS A 180 -2.35 15.33 10.37
CA LYS A 180 -3.64 15.50 11.05
C LYS A 180 -4.52 14.26 11.02
N ALA A 181 -4.12 13.19 10.34
CA ALA A 181 -4.96 12.01 10.16
C ALA A 181 -5.36 11.39 11.52
N PHE A 182 -4.41 11.27 12.44
CA PHE A 182 -4.69 10.81 13.81
C PHE A 182 -5.57 11.79 14.59
N ASP A 183 -5.31 13.10 14.51
CA ASP A 183 -6.14 14.12 15.13
C ASP A 183 -7.58 14.09 14.60
N THR A 184 -7.75 13.77 13.31
CA THR A 184 -9.05 13.59 12.68
C THR A 184 -9.78 12.37 13.26
N LEU A 185 -9.08 11.24 13.45
CA LEU A 185 -9.63 10.06 14.11
C LEU A 185 -10.05 10.38 15.55
N ILE A 186 -9.20 11.07 16.33
CA ILE A 186 -9.54 11.50 17.70
C ILE A 186 -10.72 12.48 17.68
N ALA A 187 -10.79 13.42 16.75
CA ALA A 187 -11.93 14.32 16.63
C ALA A 187 -13.24 13.59 16.35
N PHE A 188 -13.17 12.47 15.62
CA PHE A 188 -14.34 11.64 15.31
C PHE A 188 -14.97 11.01 16.56
N THR A 189 -14.19 10.73 17.61
CA THR A 189 -14.72 10.16 18.87
C THR A 189 -15.79 11.04 19.53
N LYS A 190 -15.76 12.37 19.28
CA LYS A 190 -16.76 13.33 19.78
C LYS A 190 -18.17 13.11 19.15
N ASN A 191 -18.26 12.34 18.07
CA ASN A 191 -19.50 12.00 17.41
C ASN A 191 -20.14 10.73 17.98
N THR A 192 -19.45 10.03 18.90
CA THR A 192 -19.96 8.78 19.50
C THR A 192 -21.25 9.05 20.27
N PRO A 193 -22.37 8.40 19.90
CA PRO A 193 -23.65 8.62 20.57
C PRO A 193 -23.58 8.28 22.07
N ALA A 194 -24.25 9.08 22.90
CA ALA A 194 -24.30 8.83 24.34
C ALA A 194 -25.06 7.52 24.70
N ASP A 195 -25.94 7.07 23.81
CA ASP A 195 -26.71 5.85 23.95
C ASP A 195 -26.15 4.66 23.13
N ALA A 196 -24.93 4.78 22.63
CA ALA A 196 -24.21 3.69 21.98
C ALA A 196 -24.22 2.44 22.89
N LYS A 197 -24.51 1.28 22.30
CA LYS A 197 -24.57 0.01 23.04
C LYS A 197 -23.23 -0.70 23.09
N VAL A 198 -22.40 -0.45 22.10
CA VAL A 198 -21.04 -0.97 21.97
C VAL A 198 -20.13 0.19 21.60
N VAL A 199 -18.93 0.20 22.15
CA VAL A 199 -17.90 1.17 21.81
C VAL A 199 -16.54 0.49 21.69
N TYR A 200 -15.65 1.13 20.92
CA TYR A 200 -14.30 0.65 20.60
C TYR A 200 -13.28 1.74 20.93
N PRO A 201 -12.29 1.46 21.77
CA PRO A 201 -11.17 2.40 22.01
C PRO A 201 -10.38 2.66 20.73
N VAL A 202 -9.95 3.91 20.52
CA VAL A 202 -9.04 4.30 19.43
C VAL A 202 -7.57 4.28 19.84
N THR A 203 -7.31 4.28 21.14
CA THR A 203 -5.98 4.18 21.78
C THR A 203 -6.09 3.23 22.96
N ASP A 204 -4.97 2.90 23.57
CA ASP A 204 -4.99 2.30 24.91
C ASP A 204 -5.70 3.24 25.88
N ILE A 205 -6.68 2.71 26.59
CA ILE A 205 -7.43 3.43 27.61
C ILE A 205 -7.41 2.70 28.94
N ALA A 206 -7.40 3.44 30.04
CA ALA A 206 -7.49 2.84 31.37
C ALA A 206 -8.93 2.35 31.64
N MET A 207 -9.07 1.17 32.23
CA MET A 207 -10.34 0.66 32.80
C MET A 207 -10.27 0.77 34.33
N GLY A 208 -10.39 1.99 34.82
CA GLY A 208 -10.26 2.30 36.23
C GLY A 208 -8.96 1.75 36.83
N GLU A 209 -9.07 1.02 37.96
CA GLU A 209 -7.90 0.38 38.60
C GLU A 209 -7.63 -1.04 38.10
N PHE A 210 -8.42 -1.55 37.17
CA PHE A 210 -8.37 -2.94 36.70
C PHE A 210 -7.32 -3.20 35.63
N GLY A 211 -6.85 -2.16 34.95
CA GLY A 211 -5.84 -2.29 33.89
C GLY A 211 -6.05 -1.36 32.72
N SER A 212 -5.60 -1.75 31.54
CA SER A 212 -5.78 -1.04 30.30
C SER A 212 -6.48 -1.92 29.26
N VAL A 213 -7.28 -1.26 28.41
CA VAL A 213 -7.94 -1.88 27.26
C VAL A 213 -7.28 -1.35 25.99
N ASN A 214 -6.93 -2.26 25.10
CA ASN A 214 -6.26 -1.94 23.86
C ASN A 214 -7.23 -1.40 22.79
N PRO A 215 -6.73 -0.70 21.75
CA PRO A 215 -7.53 -0.25 20.63
C PRO A 215 -8.36 -1.39 20.01
N THR A 216 -9.54 -1.05 19.49
CA THR A 216 -10.46 -1.96 18.79
C THR A 216 -11.13 -3.05 19.65
N ALA A 217 -10.86 -3.10 20.94
CA ALA A 217 -11.55 -4.03 21.84
C ALA A 217 -13.04 -3.68 21.88
N GLU A 218 -13.91 -4.68 21.72
CA GLU A 218 -15.35 -4.51 21.81
C GLU A 218 -15.81 -4.38 23.26
N LEU A 219 -16.44 -3.24 23.58
CA LEU A 219 -16.90 -2.91 24.92
C LEU A 219 -18.41 -2.71 24.92
N GLU A 220 -19.14 -3.59 25.61
CA GLU A 220 -20.58 -3.45 25.81
C GLU A 220 -20.85 -2.36 26.85
N VAL A 221 -21.64 -1.33 26.49
CA VAL A 221 -21.98 -0.22 27.38
C VAL A 221 -23.11 -0.63 28.33
N VAL A 222 -22.81 -0.69 29.61
CA VAL A 222 -23.79 -0.92 30.68
C VAL A 222 -24.45 0.40 31.10
N LYS A 223 -23.67 1.47 31.23
CA LYS A 223 -24.13 2.80 31.64
C LYS A 223 -23.24 3.86 31.02
N ALA A 224 -23.82 5.01 30.67
CA ALA A 224 -23.07 6.18 30.17
C ALA A 224 -23.49 7.42 30.94
N GLU A 225 -22.51 8.23 31.38
CA GLU A 225 -22.69 9.49 32.06
C GLU A 225 -21.67 10.52 31.49
N GLY A 226 -22.08 11.26 30.47
CA GLY A 226 -21.18 12.13 29.71
C GLY A 226 -20.10 11.33 29.02
N ASP A 227 -18.83 11.70 29.27
CA ASP A 227 -17.65 11.02 28.70
C ASP A 227 -17.24 9.76 29.47
N ASN A 228 -17.85 9.51 30.65
CA ASN A 228 -17.61 8.31 31.44
C ASN A 228 -18.61 7.21 31.05
N ARG A 229 -18.10 6.01 30.83
CA ARG A 229 -18.91 4.83 30.55
C ARG A 229 -18.51 3.69 31.44
N THR A 230 -19.49 3.02 32.03
CA THR A 230 -19.31 1.69 32.63
C THR A 230 -19.55 0.67 31.53
N VAL A 231 -18.53 -0.14 31.23
CA VAL A 231 -18.54 -1.11 30.13
C VAL A 231 -18.20 -2.50 30.60
N THR A 232 -18.62 -3.52 29.86
CA THR A 232 -18.21 -4.90 30.04
C THR A 232 -17.36 -5.33 28.84
N LEU A 233 -16.15 -5.81 29.09
CA LEU A 233 -15.29 -6.48 28.15
C LEU A 233 -15.47 -7.99 28.26
N ASN A 234 -15.99 -8.64 27.21
CA ASN A 234 -16.01 -10.08 27.06
C ASN A 234 -14.78 -10.55 26.30
N ALA A 235 -14.01 -11.47 26.88
CA ALA A 235 -12.73 -11.87 26.34
C ALA A 235 -12.34 -13.30 26.72
N PHE A 236 -11.14 -13.72 26.34
CA PHE A 236 -10.57 -15.01 26.71
C PHE A 236 -9.27 -14.83 27.48
N GLN A 237 -9.04 -15.74 28.44
CA GLN A 237 -7.83 -15.77 29.24
C GLN A 237 -7.15 -17.13 29.09
N MET A 238 -5.84 -17.11 28.85
CA MET A 238 -5.04 -18.32 28.76
C MET A 238 -4.37 -18.62 30.11
N LYS A 239 -4.38 -19.88 30.51
CA LYS A 239 -3.69 -20.33 31.73
C LYS A 239 -2.17 -20.16 31.61
N GLY A 240 -1.57 -19.55 32.61
CA GLY A 240 -0.16 -19.16 32.60
C GLY A 240 0.12 -17.77 32.05
N ALA A 241 -0.94 -17.03 31.61
CA ALA A 241 -0.85 -15.64 31.17
C ALA A 241 -2.07 -14.84 31.68
N GLU A 242 -2.36 -14.96 32.99
CA GLU A 242 -3.57 -14.47 33.61
C GLU A 242 -3.71 -12.94 33.60
N GLN A 243 -2.60 -12.23 33.42
CA GLN A 243 -2.57 -10.76 33.32
C GLN A 243 -3.01 -10.23 31.95
N VAL A 244 -3.24 -11.09 30.96
CA VAL A 244 -3.56 -10.67 29.59
C VAL A 244 -4.88 -11.28 29.16
N LEU A 245 -5.75 -10.45 28.56
CA LEU A 245 -6.98 -10.90 27.91
C LEU A 245 -6.83 -10.85 26.39
N TYR A 246 -7.43 -11.85 25.74
CA TYR A 246 -7.30 -12.11 24.33
C TYR A 246 -8.65 -12.01 23.60
N PHE A 247 -8.59 -11.65 22.31
CA PHE A 247 -9.74 -11.49 21.42
C PHE A 247 -10.60 -12.75 21.29
N GLY A 248 -9.97 -13.91 21.18
CA GLY A 248 -10.66 -15.19 20.98
C GLY A 248 -9.90 -16.38 21.57
N GLU A 249 -10.61 -17.50 21.73
CA GLU A 249 -9.97 -18.77 22.12
C GLU A 249 -8.94 -19.20 21.05
N GLY A 250 -7.70 -19.40 21.47
CA GLY A 250 -6.60 -19.71 20.56
C GLY A 250 -6.05 -18.51 19.76
N GLN A 251 -6.68 -17.34 19.83
CA GLN A 251 -6.32 -16.14 19.09
C GLN A 251 -5.64 -15.11 19.99
N ARG A 252 -4.30 -15.02 19.86
CA ARG A 252 -3.45 -14.22 20.77
C ARG A 252 -3.39 -12.72 20.39
N ALA A 253 -4.49 -12.14 19.92
CA ALA A 253 -4.63 -10.69 19.81
C ALA A 253 -5.03 -10.16 21.20
N ILE A 254 -4.18 -9.34 21.80
CA ILE A 254 -4.40 -8.82 23.15
C ILE A 254 -5.48 -7.74 23.09
N VAL A 255 -6.50 -7.83 23.94
CA VAL A 255 -7.56 -6.83 24.06
C VAL A 255 -7.50 -6.05 25.38
N ALA A 256 -6.86 -6.60 26.40
CA ALA A 256 -6.60 -5.88 27.66
C ALA A 256 -5.43 -6.46 28.42
N THR A 257 -4.79 -5.62 29.24
CA THR A 257 -3.78 -6.00 30.21
C THR A 257 -4.28 -5.64 31.60
N LEU A 258 -4.25 -6.61 32.52
CA LEU A 258 -4.86 -6.51 33.84
C LEU A 258 -3.84 -6.22 34.94
N THR A 259 -4.25 -5.43 35.91
CA THR A 259 -3.61 -5.38 37.23
C THR A 259 -4.04 -6.61 38.06
N ASP A 260 -3.44 -6.80 39.26
CA ASP A 260 -3.88 -7.84 40.19
C ASP A 260 -5.34 -7.66 40.58
N LYS A 261 -5.79 -6.42 40.79
CA LYS A 261 -7.21 -6.10 41.06
C LYS A 261 -8.11 -6.43 39.89
N GLY A 262 -7.63 -6.18 38.66
CA GLY A 262 -8.37 -6.55 37.44
C GLY A 262 -8.55 -8.07 37.33
N GLN A 263 -7.52 -8.85 37.68
CA GLN A 263 -7.63 -10.32 37.69
C GLN A 263 -8.62 -10.81 38.75
N GLU A 264 -8.65 -10.19 39.94
CA GLU A 264 -9.60 -10.53 41.02
C GLU A 264 -11.04 -10.15 40.67
N ALA A 265 -11.24 -9.11 39.84
CA ALA A 265 -12.56 -8.62 39.45
C ALA A 265 -13.21 -9.42 38.28
N LEU A 266 -12.48 -10.35 37.67
CA LEU A 266 -12.99 -11.14 36.56
C LEU A 266 -14.17 -12.05 36.94
N THR A 267 -15.22 -12.02 36.14
CA THR A 267 -16.17 -13.15 36.09
C THR A 267 -15.61 -14.18 35.13
N THR A 268 -15.38 -15.40 35.59
CA THR A 268 -14.61 -16.43 34.84
C THR A 268 -15.43 -17.67 34.57
N GLY A 269 -15.30 -18.22 33.35
CA GLY A 269 -15.75 -19.56 32.99
C GLY A 269 -14.75 -20.65 33.42
N GLU A 270 -15.02 -21.88 33.02
CA GLU A 270 -14.11 -23.01 33.24
C GLU A 270 -13.01 -23.07 32.18
N TYR A 271 -11.82 -23.54 32.58
CA TYR A 271 -10.75 -23.79 31.62
C TYR A 271 -11.08 -24.99 30.72
N LYS A 272 -10.84 -24.84 29.43
CA LYS A 272 -10.94 -25.89 28.42
C LYS A 272 -9.68 -25.92 27.59
N ALA A 273 -9.22 -27.14 27.24
CA ALA A 273 -8.07 -27.29 26.39
C ALA A 273 -8.42 -27.11 24.92
N ASP A 274 -7.61 -26.34 24.19
CA ASP A 274 -7.67 -26.23 22.73
C ASP A 274 -7.02 -27.47 22.06
N ALA A 275 -7.07 -27.53 20.74
CA ALA A 275 -6.49 -28.62 19.94
C ALA A 275 -4.96 -28.75 20.09
N TYR A 276 -4.29 -27.76 20.66
CA TYR A 276 -2.84 -27.73 20.89
C TYR A 276 -2.46 -27.95 22.34
N GLY A 277 -3.44 -28.18 23.23
CA GLY A 277 -3.24 -28.44 24.64
C GLY A 277 -3.09 -27.17 25.51
N ASN A 278 -3.31 -25.96 24.95
CA ASN A 278 -3.40 -24.75 25.77
C ASN A 278 -4.77 -24.69 26.45
N GLU A 279 -4.80 -24.27 27.72
CA GLU A 279 -6.04 -24.16 28.48
C GLU A 279 -6.54 -22.70 28.43
N TRP A 280 -7.79 -22.51 27.95
CA TRP A 280 -8.47 -21.23 27.79
C TRP A 280 -9.76 -21.19 28.59
N ARG A 281 -10.12 -20.00 29.05
CA ARG A 281 -11.44 -19.74 29.63
C ARG A 281 -12.04 -18.44 29.12
N SER A 282 -13.36 -18.38 29.00
CA SER A 282 -14.08 -17.11 28.80
C SER A 282 -14.05 -16.29 30.08
N VAL A 283 -13.94 -14.97 29.93
CA VAL A 283 -13.94 -14.03 31.05
C VAL A 283 -14.74 -12.79 30.69
N ALA A 284 -15.32 -12.15 31.71
CA ALA A 284 -15.95 -10.83 31.58
C ALA A 284 -15.39 -9.91 32.66
N LEU A 285 -15.06 -8.67 32.26
CA LEU A 285 -14.60 -7.62 33.15
C LEU A 285 -15.50 -6.40 32.98
N THR A 286 -16.11 -5.92 34.07
CA THR A 286 -16.89 -4.69 34.07
C THR A 286 -16.13 -3.60 34.80
N GLY A 287 -15.97 -2.44 34.16
CA GLY A 287 -15.23 -1.32 34.72
C GLY A 287 -15.59 0.00 34.04
N ASP A 288 -15.06 1.08 34.59
CA ASP A 288 -15.30 2.42 34.09
C ASP A 288 -14.16 2.81 33.14
N ILE A 289 -14.54 3.42 32.02
CA ILE A 289 -13.63 3.98 31.01
C ILE A 289 -13.98 5.44 30.73
N THR A 290 -13.03 6.17 30.17
CA THR A 290 -13.22 7.51 29.64
C THR A 290 -12.78 7.53 28.18
N ASP A 291 -13.43 8.35 27.35
CA ASP A 291 -13.02 8.53 25.95
C ASP A 291 -11.48 8.64 25.79
N PRO A 292 -10.92 8.26 24.62
CA PRO A 292 -11.57 8.28 23.30
C PRO A 292 -12.09 6.92 22.82
N VAL A 293 -13.36 6.86 22.50
CA VAL A 293 -14.02 5.69 21.93
C VAL A 293 -14.88 6.08 20.72
N VAL A 294 -15.13 5.12 19.84
CA VAL A 294 -16.08 5.22 18.71
C VAL A 294 -17.13 4.12 18.81
N ASP A 295 -18.28 4.30 18.17
CA ASP A 295 -19.39 3.31 18.15
C ASP A 295 -19.33 2.36 16.95
N THR A 296 -18.41 2.59 16.01
CA THR A 296 -18.12 1.70 14.87
C THR A 296 -16.62 1.63 14.64
N LEU A 297 -16.15 0.54 14.05
CA LEU A 297 -14.75 0.35 13.71
C LEU A 297 -14.32 1.07 12.41
N ASP A 298 -15.25 1.53 11.58
CA ASP A 298 -14.96 2.12 10.27
C ASP A 298 -13.96 3.28 10.30
N PRO A 299 -14.04 4.27 11.23
CA PRO A 299 -13.04 5.33 11.28
C PRO A 299 -11.65 4.83 11.63
N ILE A 300 -11.57 3.81 12.51
CA ILE A 300 -10.30 3.19 12.89
C ILE A 300 -9.73 2.42 11.70
N TRP A 301 -10.55 1.66 10.98
CA TRP A 301 -10.11 0.89 9.82
C TRP A 301 -9.66 1.78 8.67
N SER A 302 -10.37 2.89 8.40
CA SER A 302 -9.94 3.87 7.40
C SER A 302 -8.56 4.46 7.72
N TYR A 303 -8.31 4.79 8.98
CA TYR A 303 -6.99 5.24 9.42
C TYR A 303 -5.92 4.15 9.33
N ALA A 304 -6.26 2.92 9.71
CA ALA A 304 -5.33 1.77 9.60
C ALA A 304 -4.97 1.45 8.14
N GLU A 305 -5.92 1.58 7.21
CA GLU A 305 -5.65 1.43 5.77
C GLU A 305 -4.72 2.52 5.24
N GLU A 306 -4.83 3.75 5.74
CA GLU A 306 -3.90 4.82 5.43
C GLU A 306 -2.49 4.50 5.96
N LEU A 307 -2.38 4.00 7.20
CA LEU A 307 -1.10 3.52 7.76
C LEU A 307 -0.49 2.39 6.92
N ASP A 308 -1.31 1.43 6.47
CA ASP A 308 -0.87 0.33 5.60
C ASP A 308 -0.35 0.85 4.25
N ASN A 309 -1.02 1.86 3.67
CA ASN A 309 -0.58 2.52 2.45
C ASN A 309 0.78 3.20 2.63
N VAL A 310 0.95 3.92 3.72
CA VAL A 310 2.15 4.72 3.99
C VAL A 310 3.33 3.84 4.36
N TYR A 311 3.17 2.93 5.30
CA TYR A 311 4.29 2.20 5.90
C TYR A 311 4.57 0.83 5.30
N CYS A 312 3.56 0.14 4.75
CA CYS A 312 3.73 -1.22 4.25
C CYS A 312 3.81 -1.31 2.73
N ALA A 313 3.13 -0.41 1.99
CA ALA A 313 3.09 -0.46 0.53
C ALA A 313 4.30 0.18 -0.18
N THR A 314 5.17 0.86 0.56
CA THR A 314 6.33 1.57 0.00
C THR A 314 7.47 0.66 -0.44
N CYS A 315 7.71 -0.44 0.27
CA CYS A 315 8.84 -1.33 0.00
C CYS A 315 8.47 -2.55 -0.85
N HIS A 316 7.25 -3.04 -0.74
CA HIS A 316 6.73 -4.17 -1.51
C HIS A 316 5.20 -4.06 -1.62
N ALA A 317 4.58 -4.96 -2.41
CA ALA A 317 3.12 -5.07 -2.46
C ALA A 317 2.53 -5.29 -1.08
N LYS A 318 1.36 -4.69 -0.85
CA LYS A 318 0.57 -4.97 0.33
C LYS A 318 0.31 -6.47 0.46
N ILE A 319 0.57 -6.99 1.64
CA ILE A 319 0.14 -8.33 1.99
C ILE A 319 -1.34 -8.24 2.38
N PRO A 320 -2.25 -8.97 1.72
CA PRO A 320 -3.66 -8.96 2.10
C PRO A 320 -3.84 -9.30 3.58
N SER A 321 -4.72 -8.59 4.27
CA SER A 321 -4.96 -8.80 5.71
C SER A 321 -5.38 -10.23 6.04
N ASN A 322 -6.07 -10.91 5.12
CA ASN A 322 -6.48 -12.32 5.24
C ASN A 322 -5.39 -13.34 4.83
N HIS A 323 -4.15 -12.90 4.61
CA HIS A 323 -3.06 -13.80 4.25
C HIS A 323 -2.56 -14.65 5.43
N PHE A 324 -2.43 -14.04 6.59
CA PHE A 324 -1.96 -14.70 7.79
C PHE A 324 -3.08 -14.96 8.80
N THR A 325 -2.78 -15.80 9.82
CA THR A 325 -3.66 -15.99 10.98
C THR A 325 -3.48 -14.84 11.97
N VAL A 326 -4.45 -14.68 12.88
CA VAL A 326 -4.38 -13.70 13.99
C VAL A 326 -3.03 -13.78 14.71
N ASN A 327 -2.58 -15.02 15.02
CA ASN A 327 -1.35 -15.25 15.78
C ASN A 327 -0.09 -14.94 14.98
N ALA A 328 -0.12 -15.06 13.67
CA ALA A 328 1.02 -14.78 12.80
C ALA A 328 1.18 -13.28 12.50
N TRP A 329 0.10 -12.52 12.47
CA TRP A 329 0.16 -11.09 12.17
C TRP A 329 0.97 -10.28 13.18
N GLY A 330 0.86 -10.56 14.48
CA GLY A 330 1.60 -9.79 15.49
C GLY A 330 3.12 -9.76 15.23
N PRO A 331 3.82 -10.91 15.16
CA PRO A 331 5.24 -10.96 14.85
C PRO A 331 5.60 -10.41 13.47
N VAL A 332 4.74 -10.61 12.46
CA VAL A 332 4.95 -10.12 11.09
C VAL A 332 4.89 -8.60 11.05
N ALA A 333 3.82 -8.00 11.58
CA ALA A 333 3.65 -6.55 11.62
C ALA A 333 4.80 -5.88 12.41
N LYS A 334 5.17 -6.46 13.57
CA LYS A 334 6.30 -5.96 14.36
C LYS A 334 7.61 -5.99 13.57
N SER A 335 7.94 -7.10 12.92
CA SER A 335 9.19 -7.24 12.14
C SER A 335 9.25 -6.27 10.96
N MET A 336 8.11 -5.89 10.38
CA MET A 336 8.03 -4.87 9.33
C MET A 336 8.10 -3.47 9.92
N GLY A 337 7.39 -3.19 10.99
CA GLY A 337 7.40 -1.90 11.70
C GLY A 337 8.79 -1.52 12.17
N ASP A 338 9.59 -2.46 12.68
CA ASP A 338 10.96 -2.25 13.12
C ASP A 338 11.92 -1.76 11.98
N ARG A 339 11.45 -1.76 10.73
CA ARG A 339 12.19 -1.28 9.54
C ARG A 339 11.69 0.06 9.01
N THR A 340 10.73 0.65 9.68
CA THR A 340 10.09 1.94 9.33
C THR A 340 10.16 2.86 10.54
N ASP A 341 9.77 4.10 10.35
CA ASP A 341 9.62 5.10 11.41
C ASP A 341 8.20 5.17 11.99
N ILE A 342 7.38 4.14 11.75
CA ILE A 342 6.03 4.05 12.32
C ILE A 342 6.08 4.11 13.85
N SER A 343 5.25 4.95 14.46
CA SER A 343 5.15 5.01 15.93
C SER A 343 4.59 3.70 16.51
N GLU A 344 4.94 3.39 17.76
CA GLU A 344 4.42 2.18 18.44
C GLU A 344 2.88 2.16 18.45
N GLN A 345 2.24 3.29 18.70
CA GLN A 345 0.78 3.44 18.70
C GLN A 345 0.17 3.12 17.34
N ASN A 346 0.74 3.66 16.26
CA ASN A 346 0.28 3.40 14.90
C ASN A 346 0.51 1.94 14.49
N LEU A 347 1.66 1.37 14.88
CA LEU A 347 1.97 -0.04 14.61
C LEU A 347 1.01 -0.98 15.37
N GLU A 348 0.66 -0.65 16.60
CA GLU A 348 -0.33 -1.40 17.37
C GLU A 348 -1.68 -1.38 16.66
N LEU A 349 -2.18 -0.19 16.30
CA LEU A 349 -3.47 -0.04 15.65
C LEU A 349 -3.51 -0.75 14.30
N LEU A 350 -2.45 -0.64 13.50
CA LEU A 350 -2.30 -1.38 12.24
C LEU A 350 -2.23 -2.89 12.47
N THR A 351 -1.57 -3.35 13.54
CA THR A 351 -1.54 -4.76 13.91
C THR A 351 -2.95 -5.27 14.27
N LYS A 352 -3.74 -4.47 14.99
CA LYS A 352 -5.15 -4.79 15.29
C LYS A 352 -5.99 -4.90 14.02
N TYR A 353 -5.80 -3.98 13.07
CA TYR A 353 -6.45 -4.07 11.76
C TYR A 353 -6.17 -5.40 11.07
N PHE A 354 -4.91 -5.80 10.94
CA PHE A 354 -4.54 -7.08 10.34
C PHE A 354 -5.07 -8.28 11.11
N GLN A 355 -5.05 -8.23 12.45
CA GLN A 355 -5.55 -9.32 13.29
C GLN A 355 -7.06 -9.48 13.18
N ASN A 356 -7.83 -8.38 13.10
CA ASN A 356 -9.28 -8.44 12.95
C ASN A 356 -9.73 -8.88 11.54
N HIS A 357 -8.88 -8.73 10.52
CA HIS A 357 -9.15 -9.17 9.15
C HIS A 357 -8.37 -10.44 8.77
N ALA A 358 -7.81 -11.15 9.75
CA ALA A 358 -7.02 -12.35 9.53
C ALA A 358 -7.88 -13.52 8.99
N LYS A 359 -7.23 -14.44 8.25
CA LYS A 359 -7.93 -15.56 7.58
C LYS A 359 -8.67 -16.53 8.50
N ASP A 360 -8.36 -16.53 9.78
CA ASP A 360 -8.98 -17.38 10.82
C ASP A 360 -9.95 -16.61 11.72
N VAL A 361 -10.27 -15.36 11.37
CA VAL A 361 -11.40 -14.63 11.96
C VAL A 361 -12.64 -14.96 11.17
N VAL A 362 -13.58 -15.69 11.79
CA VAL A 362 -14.83 -16.11 11.16
C VAL A 362 -15.90 -15.05 11.41
N GLY A 363 -16.38 -14.39 10.36
CA GLY A 363 -17.62 -13.64 10.36
C GLY A 363 -17.49 -12.15 10.71
N HIS A 364 -16.91 -11.38 9.81
CA HIS A 364 -17.18 -9.94 9.65
C HIS A 364 -17.65 -9.67 8.23
#